data_60f3be8ddc5973fb5f699a6761439ebe
#
_entry.id   60f3be8ddc5973fb5f699a6761439ebe
#
_cell.length_a   1.000
_cell.length_b   1.000
_cell.length_c   1.000
_cell.angle_alpha   90.00
_cell.angle_beta   90.00
_cell.angle_gamma   90.00
#
_symmetry.space_group_name_H-M   'P 1'
#
loop_
_entity.id
_entity.type
_entity.pdbx_description
1 polymer ?
#
loop_
_entity_poly.entity_id
_entity_poly.type
_entity_poly.pdbx_seq_one_letter_code
_entity_poly.pdbx_strand_id
1 'polypeptide(L)'
;MKLSEFAERYIFVRKCAGCGELIGYDEREDAFCTSCRISWERAKADGCSLCGHSMIECDCMPKTLSAAGLPFLKKLVAYRAEDAQKAENRVIYFLKRNKNKRVARFMALQLREKLSEIFDELEMDKNGAVLTFLPRSRKAYAEYGFDQSELVCRALSRIAGVEILPLFVRKRGSSAEQKKLNSKQRGANASAMFELDRESFEQLGERAVVVFDDVVTSGASMAEAVKLLRRKKVKDIYGLCIALTQSENKSSQ
;
A
#
# COMPACT_ATOMS: atom_id res chain seq x y z
N MET A 1 -40.05 8.97 1.90
CA MET A 1 -38.78 8.38 1.41
C MET A 1 -38.71 8.65 -0.08
N LYS A 2 -37.59 9.28 -0.56
CA LYS A 2 -37.41 9.55 -1.99
C LYS A 2 -37.13 8.22 -2.72
N LEU A 3 -37.49 8.12 -3.99
CA LEU A 3 -37.27 6.90 -4.81
C LEU A 3 -35.79 6.51 -4.86
N SER A 4 -34.86 7.50 -4.90
CA SER A 4 -33.41 7.28 -4.83
C SER A 4 -32.97 6.63 -3.50
N GLU A 5 -33.56 7.08 -2.39
CA GLU A 5 -33.30 6.55 -1.05
C GLU A 5 -33.82 5.11 -0.88
N PHE A 6 -34.98 4.82 -1.44
CA PHE A 6 -35.52 3.46 -1.50
C PHE A 6 -34.59 2.54 -2.31
N ALA A 7 -34.17 2.98 -3.49
CA ALA A 7 -33.27 2.20 -4.34
C ALA A 7 -31.92 1.92 -3.65
N GLU A 8 -31.32 2.90 -2.99
CA GLU A 8 -30.07 2.72 -2.24
C GLU A 8 -30.24 1.79 -1.02
N ARG A 9 -31.38 1.82 -0.37
CA ARG A 9 -31.65 1.04 0.84
C ARG A 9 -31.95 -0.43 0.55
N TYR A 10 -32.65 -0.72 -0.55
CA TYR A 10 -33.21 -2.05 -0.82
C TYR A 10 -32.71 -2.72 -2.10
N ILE A 11 -32.19 -1.95 -3.07
CA ILE A 11 -31.75 -2.47 -4.37
C ILE A 11 -30.22 -2.43 -4.46
N PHE A 12 -29.58 -1.29 -4.13
CA PHE A 12 -28.15 -1.09 -4.24
C PHE A 12 -27.44 -1.29 -2.89
N VAL A 13 -27.77 -2.39 -2.21
CA VAL A 13 -27.13 -2.75 -0.93
C VAL A 13 -25.64 -3.00 -1.12
N ARG A 14 -24.84 -2.47 -0.21
CA ARG A 14 -23.40 -2.57 -0.25
C ARG A 14 -22.90 -3.75 0.58
N LYS A 15 -21.79 -4.35 0.16
CA LYS A 15 -21.15 -5.44 0.88
C LYS A 15 -19.94 -4.94 1.69
N CYS A 16 -19.75 -5.55 2.85
CA CYS A 16 -18.59 -5.36 3.68
C CYS A 16 -17.34 -5.90 2.98
N ALA A 17 -16.25 -5.11 2.92
CA ALA A 17 -14.99 -5.54 2.31
C ALA A 17 -14.26 -6.60 3.18
N GLY A 18 -14.62 -6.73 4.46
CA GLY A 18 -14.07 -7.73 5.36
C GLY A 18 -14.77 -9.08 5.27
N CYS A 19 -16.08 -9.17 5.56
CA CYS A 19 -16.80 -10.46 5.61
C CYS A 19 -17.64 -10.77 4.37
N GLY A 20 -17.92 -9.79 3.52
CA GLY A 20 -18.80 -9.95 2.35
C GLY A 20 -20.28 -9.82 2.65
N GLU A 21 -20.68 -9.74 3.93
CA GLU A 21 -22.05 -9.53 4.36
C GLU A 21 -22.58 -8.16 3.93
N LEU A 22 -23.90 -8.03 3.87
CA LEU A 22 -24.54 -6.77 3.54
C LEU A 22 -24.30 -5.75 4.66
N ILE A 23 -24.01 -4.52 4.27
CA ILE A 23 -23.87 -3.37 5.18
C ILE A 23 -25.23 -2.66 5.27
N GLY A 24 -25.64 -2.33 6.50
CA GLY A 24 -26.84 -1.54 6.75
C GLY A 24 -26.79 -0.17 6.06
N TYR A 25 -27.96 0.38 5.79
CA TYR A 25 -28.07 1.67 5.09
C TYR A 25 -27.30 2.79 5.82
N ASP A 26 -27.33 2.81 7.14
CA ASP A 26 -26.67 3.84 7.96
C ASP A 26 -25.15 3.72 7.94
N GLU A 27 -24.62 2.52 7.67
CA GLU A 27 -23.19 2.23 7.56
C GLU A 27 -22.69 2.22 6.10
N ARG A 28 -23.52 2.56 5.12
CA ARG A 28 -23.22 2.36 3.69
C ARG A 28 -21.99 3.08 3.16
N GLU A 29 -21.56 4.15 3.82
CA GLU A 29 -20.33 4.87 3.46
C GLU A 29 -19.06 4.19 3.99
N ASP A 30 -19.20 3.27 4.94
CA ASP A 30 -18.10 2.53 5.51
C ASP A 30 -17.62 1.38 4.61
N ALA A 31 -16.33 1.06 4.72
CA ALA A 31 -15.77 -0.11 4.04
C ALA A 31 -16.18 -1.42 4.72
N PHE A 32 -16.44 -1.38 6.02
CA PHE A 32 -16.71 -2.51 6.89
C PHE A 32 -18.09 -2.41 7.55
N CYS A 33 -18.68 -3.55 7.89
CA CYS A 33 -19.71 -3.64 8.93
C CYS A 33 -19.06 -3.42 10.31
N THR A 34 -19.88 -3.16 11.33
CA THR A 34 -19.40 -2.90 12.70
C THR A 34 -18.42 -3.96 13.22
N SER A 35 -18.70 -5.25 13.04
CA SER A 35 -17.82 -6.34 13.51
C SER A 35 -16.46 -6.34 12.83
N CYS A 36 -16.41 -6.14 11.50
CA CYS A 36 -15.15 -6.06 10.75
C CYS A 36 -14.38 -4.78 11.06
N ARG A 37 -15.06 -3.68 11.39
CA ARG A 37 -14.41 -2.46 11.85
C ARG A 37 -13.71 -2.68 13.19
N ILE A 38 -14.38 -3.32 14.15
CA ILE A 38 -13.76 -3.68 15.44
C ILE A 38 -12.55 -4.57 15.23
N SER A 39 -12.65 -5.57 14.34
CA SER A 39 -11.51 -6.43 13.98
C SER A 39 -10.35 -5.66 13.37
N TRP A 40 -10.65 -4.69 12.48
CA TRP A 40 -9.64 -3.82 11.87
C TRP A 40 -8.91 -2.96 12.92
N GLU A 41 -9.65 -2.33 13.85
CA GLU A 41 -9.03 -1.51 14.90
C GLU A 41 -8.17 -2.36 15.84
N ARG A 42 -8.59 -3.60 16.16
CA ARG A 42 -7.75 -4.55 16.91
C ARG A 42 -6.47 -4.91 16.15
N ALA A 43 -6.56 -5.17 14.83
CA ALA A 43 -5.40 -5.49 14.02
C ALA A 43 -4.35 -4.38 13.98
N LYS A 44 -4.75 -3.10 14.09
CA LYS A 44 -3.81 -1.97 14.24
C LYS A 44 -3.09 -1.98 15.59
N ALA A 45 -3.78 -2.42 16.64
CA ALA A 45 -3.24 -2.55 17.99
C ALA A 45 -2.47 -3.86 18.22
N ASP A 46 -2.55 -4.84 17.29
CA ASP A 46 -1.81 -6.10 17.40
C ASP A 46 -0.30 -5.88 17.53
N GLY A 47 0.33 -6.66 18.39
CA GLY A 47 1.78 -6.57 18.60
C GLY A 47 2.59 -7.02 17.39
N CYS A 48 3.61 -6.23 17.06
CA CYS A 48 4.62 -6.61 16.07
C CYS A 48 5.44 -7.80 16.58
N SER A 49 5.60 -8.85 15.76
CA SER A 49 6.37 -10.05 16.13
C SER A 49 7.87 -9.79 16.36
N LEU A 50 8.40 -8.63 15.94
CA LEU A 50 9.82 -8.28 16.07
C LEU A 50 10.11 -7.39 17.28
N CYS A 51 9.26 -6.39 17.55
CA CYS A 51 9.53 -5.40 18.61
C CYS A 51 8.47 -5.36 19.72
N GLY A 52 7.33 -6.04 19.55
CA GLY A 52 6.24 -6.07 20.53
C GLY A 52 5.33 -4.83 20.54
N HIS A 53 5.75 -3.71 19.94
CA HIS A 53 4.89 -2.52 19.83
C HIS A 53 3.68 -2.81 18.94
N SER A 54 2.60 -2.04 19.10
CA SER A 54 1.46 -2.11 18.20
C SER A 54 1.86 -1.90 16.74
N MET A 55 1.16 -2.52 15.81
CA MET A 55 1.52 -2.39 14.39
C MET A 55 1.50 -0.95 13.90
N ILE A 56 0.60 -0.14 14.46
CA ILE A 56 0.48 1.27 14.08
C ILE A 56 1.64 2.14 14.61
N GLU A 57 2.28 1.74 15.71
CA GLU A 57 3.43 2.44 16.32
C GLU A 57 4.78 1.81 15.95
N CYS A 58 4.75 0.64 15.33
CA CYS A 58 5.93 -0.14 15.03
C CYS A 58 6.73 0.46 13.85
N ASP A 59 8.03 0.69 14.03
CA ASP A 59 8.95 1.15 12.97
C ASP A 59 9.74 0.01 12.29
N CYS A 60 9.47 -1.24 12.67
CA CYS A 60 10.14 -2.40 12.03
C CYS A 60 9.83 -2.46 10.54
N MET A 61 10.87 -2.76 9.75
CA MET A 61 10.75 -2.97 8.31
C MET A 61 11.70 -4.10 7.85
N PRO A 62 11.48 -4.69 6.66
CA PRO A 62 12.39 -5.69 6.10
C PRO A 62 13.81 -5.14 5.94
N LYS A 63 14.82 -5.97 6.24
CA LYS A 63 16.26 -5.62 6.08
C LYS A 63 16.60 -5.16 4.66
N THR A 64 15.87 -5.62 3.64
CA THR A 64 16.03 -5.19 2.26
C THR A 64 15.76 -3.71 2.06
N LEU A 65 14.82 -3.13 2.83
CA LEU A 65 14.47 -1.70 2.78
C LEU A 65 15.52 -0.84 3.47
N SER A 66 15.97 -1.22 4.68
CA SER A 66 17.04 -0.49 5.37
C SER A 66 18.34 -0.55 4.57
N ALA A 67 18.67 -1.71 3.97
CA ALA A 67 19.83 -1.85 3.07
C ALA A 67 19.71 -1.03 1.77
N ALA A 68 18.49 -0.67 1.35
CA ALA A 68 18.26 0.22 0.22
C ALA A 68 18.35 1.71 0.60
N GLY A 69 18.52 2.02 1.90
CA GLY A 69 18.58 3.39 2.41
C GLY A 69 17.22 4.02 2.68
N LEU A 70 16.18 3.21 2.92
CA LEU A 70 14.90 3.71 3.42
C LEU A 70 15.03 3.95 4.93
N PRO A 71 14.74 5.14 5.47
CA PRO A 71 14.90 5.42 6.90
C PRO A 71 13.81 4.76 7.75
N PHE A 72 12.56 4.77 7.27
CA PHE A 72 11.42 4.12 7.94
C PHE A 72 10.32 3.72 6.96
N LEU A 73 9.42 2.85 7.44
CA LEU A 73 8.24 2.40 6.74
C LEU A 73 7.02 2.53 7.67
N LYS A 74 6.15 3.51 7.42
CA LYS A 74 4.88 3.62 8.14
C LYS A 74 3.84 2.66 7.56
N LYS A 75 3.03 2.06 8.45
CA LYS A 75 2.09 0.99 8.12
C LYS A 75 0.91 0.98 9.07
N LEU A 76 -0.16 0.27 8.71
CA LEU A 76 -1.37 0.19 9.55
C LEU A 76 -1.48 -1.15 10.28
N VAL A 77 -1.27 -2.27 9.58
CA VAL A 77 -1.54 -3.62 10.09
C VAL A 77 -0.46 -4.62 9.68
N ALA A 78 -0.43 -5.77 10.36
CA ALA A 78 0.29 -6.96 9.89
C ALA A 78 -0.52 -7.66 8.80
N TYR A 79 0.17 -8.20 7.78
CA TYR A 79 -0.39 -9.18 6.87
C TYR A 79 0.18 -10.56 7.22
N ARG A 80 -0.69 -11.52 7.56
CA ARG A 80 -0.34 -12.91 7.84
C ARG A 80 -1.07 -13.80 6.87
N ALA A 81 -0.35 -14.54 6.04
CA ALA A 81 -0.96 -15.36 4.97
C ALA A 81 -1.89 -16.45 5.52
N GLU A 82 -1.59 -16.98 6.70
CA GLU A 82 -2.36 -17.97 7.44
C GLU A 82 -3.72 -17.44 7.91
N ASP A 83 -3.83 -16.14 8.13
CA ASP A 83 -5.02 -15.46 8.64
C ASP A 83 -5.96 -14.97 7.51
N ALA A 84 -6.11 -15.74 6.45
CA ALA A 84 -6.88 -15.35 5.25
C ALA A 84 -8.34 -14.90 5.55
N GLN A 85 -8.90 -15.34 6.67
CA GLN A 85 -10.29 -15.01 7.08
C GLN A 85 -10.40 -13.72 7.89
N LYS A 86 -9.30 -13.17 8.39
CA LYS A 86 -9.32 -11.92 9.16
C LYS A 86 -9.67 -10.72 8.28
N ALA A 87 -10.34 -9.72 8.87
CA ALA A 87 -10.86 -8.57 8.14
C ALA A 87 -9.76 -7.76 7.42
N GLU A 88 -8.59 -7.62 8.05
CA GLU A 88 -7.44 -6.92 7.51
C GLU A 88 -6.86 -7.59 6.25
N ASN A 89 -6.82 -8.91 6.21
CA ASN A 89 -6.38 -9.66 5.04
C ASN A 89 -7.44 -9.63 3.93
N ARG A 90 -8.72 -9.79 4.31
CA ARG A 90 -9.84 -9.83 3.35
C ARG A 90 -10.03 -8.49 2.65
N VAL A 91 -9.87 -7.36 3.35
CA VAL A 91 -10.00 -6.04 2.72
C VAL A 91 -8.86 -5.77 1.73
N ILE A 92 -7.64 -6.22 2.02
CA ILE A 92 -6.51 -6.14 1.07
C ILE A 92 -6.81 -6.99 -0.16
N TYR A 93 -7.29 -8.22 0.05
CA TYR A 93 -7.70 -9.09 -1.03
C TYR A 93 -8.85 -8.51 -1.86
N PHE A 94 -9.82 -7.89 -1.20
CA PHE A 94 -10.93 -7.20 -1.84
C PHE A 94 -10.42 -6.04 -2.70
N LEU A 95 -9.53 -5.20 -2.19
CA LEU A 95 -8.92 -4.09 -2.94
C LEU A 95 -8.19 -4.57 -4.19
N LYS A 96 -7.49 -5.69 -4.12
CA LYS A 96 -6.74 -6.26 -5.26
C LYS A 96 -7.63 -6.72 -6.41
N ARG A 97 -8.89 -7.02 -6.14
CA ARG A 97 -9.84 -7.60 -7.11
C ARG A 97 -10.98 -6.69 -7.49
N ASN A 98 -11.27 -5.69 -6.70
CA ASN A 98 -12.43 -4.84 -6.89
C ASN A 98 -12.03 -3.36 -6.97
N LYS A 99 -12.30 -2.72 -8.11
CA LYS A 99 -12.14 -1.28 -8.28
C LYS A 99 -13.21 -0.54 -7.46
N ASN A 100 -13.00 -0.45 -6.15
CA ASN A 100 -13.96 0.13 -5.22
C ASN A 100 -13.44 1.42 -4.59
N LYS A 101 -13.97 2.56 -5.05
CA LYS A 101 -13.56 3.89 -4.58
C LYS A 101 -13.87 4.13 -3.09
N ARG A 102 -14.95 3.54 -2.55
CA ARG A 102 -15.32 3.67 -1.14
C ARG A 102 -14.29 3.00 -0.23
N VAL A 103 -13.90 1.77 -0.55
CA VAL A 103 -12.88 1.04 0.21
C VAL A 103 -11.51 1.71 0.07
N ALA A 104 -11.15 2.19 -1.13
CA ALA A 104 -9.92 2.95 -1.32
C ALA A 104 -9.91 4.26 -0.51
N ARG A 105 -11.05 4.97 -0.44
CA ARG A 105 -11.20 6.17 0.39
C ARG A 105 -11.07 5.84 1.89
N PHE A 106 -11.65 4.74 2.34
CA PHE A 106 -11.49 4.27 3.72
C PHE A 106 -10.00 4.05 4.05
N MET A 107 -9.27 3.31 3.21
CA MET A 107 -7.83 3.08 3.41
C MET A 107 -7.03 4.39 3.40
N ALA A 108 -7.37 5.29 2.50
CA ALA A 108 -6.73 6.61 2.43
C ALA A 108 -6.95 7.44 3.70
N LEU A 109 -8.14 7.37 4.31
CA LEU A 109 -8.41 8.03 5.59
C LEU A 109 -7.55 7.46 6.72
N GLN A 110 -7.37 6.13 6.77
CA GLN A 110 -6.48 5.48 7.74
C GLN A 110 -5.00 5.85 7.52
N LEU A 111 -4.56 5.90 6.27
CA LEU A 111 -3.18 6.24 5.90
C LEU A 111 -2.85 7.72 6.08
N ARG A 112 -3.85 8.61 6.11
CA ARG A 112 -3.62 10.06 6.28
C ARG A 112 -2.88 10.37 7.57
N GLU A 113 -3.21 9.68 8.67
CA GLU A 113 -2.53 9.87 9.95
C GLU A 113 -1.05 9.47 9.85
N LYS A 114 -0.77 8.34 9.21
CA LYS A 114 0.62 7.88 8.97
C LYS A 114 1.41 8.78 8.04
N LEU A 115 0.74 9.38 7.08
CA LEU A 115 1.37 10.37 6.21
C LEU A 115 1.67 11.67 6.98
N SER A 116 0.77 12.10 7.87
CA SER A 116 1.00 13.24 8.75
C SER A 116 2.20 13.01 9.67
N GLU A 117 2.31 11.83 10.30
CA GLU A 117 3.47 11.45 11.10
C GLU A 117 4.79 11.58 10.32
N ILE A 118 4.81 11.19 9.02
CA ILE A 118 5.98 11.37 8.17
C ILE A 118 6.35 12.86 8.05
N PHE A 119 5.38 13.71 7.84
CA PHE A 119 5.63 15.16 7.70
C PHE A 119 6.07 15.80 9.01
N ASP A 120 5.47 15.40 10.13
CA ASP A 120 5.82 15.89 11.47
C ASP A 120 7.25 15.48 11.85
N GLU A 121 7.65 14.21 11.60
CA GLU A 121 9.01 13.73 11.84
C GLU A 121 10.08 14.46 11.00
N LEU A 122 9.68 15.01 9.86
CA LEU A 122 10.59 15.69 8.92
C LEU A 122 10.50 17.22 9.00
N GLU A 123 9.67 17.74 9.88
CA GLU A 123 9.37 19.19 9.96
C GLU A 123 9.04 19.79 8.57
N MET A 124 8.29 19.01 7.78
CA MET A 124 8.02 19.30 6.36
C MET A 124 6.53 19.57 6.14
N ASP A 125 6.22 20.54 5.28
CA ASP A 125 4.85 20.72 4.82
C ASP A 125 4.50 19.79 3.64
N LYS A 126 3.20 19.69 3.35
CA LYS A 126 2.68 18.85 2.27
C LYS A 126 3.19 19.19 0.86
N ASN A 127 3.67 20.42 0.63
CA ASN A 127 4.18 20.86 -0.67
C ASN A 127 5.65 20.45 -0.86
N GLY A 128 6.36 20.18 0.23
CA GLY A 128 7.73 19.67 0.24
C GLY A 128 7.85 18.19 -0.16
N ALA A 129 6.74 17.49 -0.36
CA ALA A 129 6.72 16.07 -0.70
C ALA A 129 5.74 15.74 -1.82
N VAL A 130 5.98 14.60 -2.47
CA VAL A 130 5.06 13.97 -3.42
C VAL A 130 4.76 12.54 -2.99
N LEU A 131 3.53 12.10 -3.28
CA LEU A 131 3.14 10.70 -3.21
C LEU A 131 3.43 10.02 -4.53
N THR A 132 3.96 8.82 -4.47
CA THR A 132 4.08 7.91 -5.61
C THR A 132 3.65 6.51 -5.21
N PHE A 133 3.37 5.64 -6.16
CA PHE A 133 2.96 4.27 -5.90
C PHE A 133 3.76 3.28 -6.74
N LEU A 134 3.87 2.04 -6.26
CA LEU A 134 4.47 0.95 -7.03
C LEU A 134 3.43 0.37 -7.97
N PRO A 135 3.66 0.43 -9.30
CA PRO A 135 2.68 -0.04 -10.26
C PRO A 135 2.54 -1.56 -10.21
N ARG A 136 1.30 -2.01 -10.30
CA ARG A 136 0.90 -3.41 -10.34
C ARG A 136 1.55 -4.15 -11.51
N SER A 137 1.72 -5.47 -11.39
CA SER A 137 2.22 -6.28 -12.52
C SER A 137 1.27 -6.19 -13.73
N ARG A 138 1.83 -6.21 -14.94
CA ARG A 138 1.04 -6.16 -16.18
C ARG A 138 0.00 -7.28 -16.27
N LYS A 139 0.37 -8.49 -15.83
CA LYS A 139 -0.55 -9.63 -15.78
C LYS A 139 -1.75 -9.31 -14.89
N ALA A 140 -1.50 -8.82 -13.69
CA ALA A 140 -2.58 -8.47 -12.76
C ALA A 140 -3.38 -7.24 -13.23
N TYR A 141 -2.74 -6.25 -13.88
CA TYR A 141 -3.45 -5.13 -14.47
C TYR A 141 -4.36 -5.59 -15.62
N ALA A 142 -3.90 -6.50 -16.49
CA ALA A 142 -4.71 -7.06 -17.55
C ALA A 142 -5.88 -7.91 -17.01
N GLU A 143 -5.68 -8.61 -15.90
CA GLU A 143 -6.71 -9.44 -15.25
C GLU A 143 -7.81 -8.61 -14.59
N TYR A 144 -7.44 -7.52 -13.89
CA TYR A 144 -8.38 -6.75 -13.06
C TYR A 144 -8.77 -5.38 -13.64
N GLY A 145 -8.06 -4.88 -14.64
CA GLY A 145 -8.37 -3.62 -15.32
C GLY A 145 -8.05 -2.35 -14.52
N PHE A 146 -7.33 -2.44 -13.39
CA PHE A 146 -6.95 -1.30 -12.56
C PHE A 146 -5.75 -1.61 -11.68
N ASP A 147 -5.16 -0.58 -11.10
CA ASP A 147 -4.10 -0.65 -10.09
C ASP A 147 -4.66 -0.24 -8.72
N GLN A 148 -4.60 -1.13 -7.72
CA GLN A 148 -5.11 -0.86 -6.38
C GLN A 148 -4.25 0.17 -5.63
N SER A 149 -2.92 0.12 -5.81
CA SER A 149 -2.00 1.06 -5.17
C SER A 149 -2.22 2.47 -5.71
N GLU A 150 -2.41 2.61 -7.02
CA GLU A 150 -2.80 3.88 -7.64
C GLU A 150 -4.14 4.38 -7.09
N LEU A 151 -5.16 3.51 -7.01
CA LEU A 151 -6.50 3.89 -6.55
C LEU A 151 -6.48 4.45 -5.13
N VAL A 152 -5.75 3.79 -4.20
CA VAL A 152 -5.61 4.24 -2.81
C VAL A 152 -4.76 5.50 -2.73
N CYS A 153 -3.63 5.54 -3.44
CA CYS A 153 -2.71 6.68 -3.44
C CYS A 153 -3.38 7.96 -3.97
N ARG A 154 -4.18 7.87 -5.04
CA ARG A 154 -4.98 9.01 -5.54
C ARG A 154 -6.07 9.45 -4.55
N ALA A 155 -6.66 8.54 -3.80
CA ALA A 155 -7.62 8.89 -2.75
C ALA A 155 -6.90 9.60 -1.59
N LEU A 156 -5.72 9.12 -1.19
CA LEU A 156 -4.89 9.72 -0.14
C LEU A 156 -4.41 11.11 -0.53
N SER A 157 -3.93 11.29 -1.77
CA SER A 157 -3.52 12.58 -2.32
C SER A 157 -4.63 13.63 -2.17
N ARG A 158 -5.86 13.29 -2.57
CA ARG A 158 -7.01 14.21 -2.45
C ARG A 158 -7.37 14.56 -1.01
N ILE A 159 -7.27 13.58 -0.08
CA ILE A 159 -7.63 13.76 1.33
C ILE A 159 -6.55 14.55 2.08
N ALA A 160 -5.28 14.26 1.82
CA ALA A 160 -4.16 14.91 2.47
C ALA A 160 -3.74 16.24 1.80
N GLY A 161 -4.16 16.48 0.56
CA GLY A 161 -3.76 17.64 -0.23
C GLY A 161 -2.29 17.57 -0.66
N VAL A 162 -1.74 16.37 -0.84
CA VAL A 162 -0.36 16.11 -1.28
C VAL A 162 -0.39 15.73 -2.75
N GLU A 163 0.51 16.29 -3.55
CA GLU A 163 0.59 15.97 -4.98
C GLU A 163 0.99 14.52 -5.21
N ILE A 164 0.41 13.89 -6.24
CA ILE A 164 0.76 12.54 -6.67
C ILE A 164 1.50 12.59 -8.01
N LEU A 165 2.70 12.02 -8.04
CA LEU A 165 3.47 11.81 -9.27
C LEU A 165 3.66 10.30 -9.52
N PRO A 166 3.21 9.74 -10.65
CA PRO A 166 3.43 8.34 -10.99
C PRO A 166 4.86 8.12 -11.48
N LEU A 167 5.82 8.15 -10.54
CA LEU A 167 7.27 8.11 -10.86
C LEU A 167 7.73 6.80 -11.48
N PHE A 168 6.97 5.70 -11.33
CA PHE A 168 7.43 4.38 -11.74
C PHE A 168 6.57 3.77 -12.84
N VAL A 169 7.22 3.17 -13.83
CA VAL A 169 6.61 2.33 -14.87
C VAL A 169 7.20 0.93 -14.79
N ARG A 170 6.37 -0.10 -14.95
CA ARG A 170 6.85 -1.49 -15.04
C ARG A 170 7.54 -1.77 -16.34
N LYS A 171 8.77 -2.27 -16.30
CA LYS A 171 9.53 -2.69 -17.48
C LYS A 171 8.84 -3.84 -18.24
N ARG A 172 9.00 -3.85 -19.57
CA ARG A 172 8.57 -4.96 -20.42
C ARG A 172 9.54 -6.14 -20.23
N GLY A 173 9.02 -7.36 -20.02
CA GLY A 173 9.85 -8.58 -20.01
C GLY A 173 10.34 -9.05 -18.64
N SER A 174 10.00 -8.40 -17.53
CA SER A 174 10.60 -8.70 -16.20
C SER A 174 10.05 -9.95 -15.47
N SER A 175 9.04 -10.67 -15.97
CA SER A 175 8.42 -11.73 -15.17
C SER A 175 8.33 -13.14 -15.79
N ALA A 176 8.47 -13.32 -17.08
CA ALA A 176 8.30 -14.63 -17.72
C ALA A 176 9.57 -15.25 -18.31
N GLU A 177 10.51 -14.41 -18.78
CA GLU A 177 11.75 -14.92 -19.40
C GLU A 177 12.84 -15.26 -18.40
N GLN A 178 12.80 -14.71 -17.18
CA GLN A 178 13.82 -14.97 -16.14
C GLN A 178 13.79 -16.38 -15.57
N LYS A 179 12.71 -17.13 -15.72
CA LYS A 179 12.67 -18.55 -15.30
C LYS A 179 13.53 -19.48 -16.16
N LYS A 180 14.01 -19.01 -17.32
CA LYS A 180 14.84 -19.81 -18.26
C LYS A 180 16.34 -19.46 -18.25
N LEU A 181 16.80 -18.48 -17.49
CA LEU A 181 18.21 -18.08 -17.44
C LEU A 181 18.95 -18.77 -16.30
N ASN A 182 20.12 -19.34 -16.61
CA ASN A 182 21.01 -20.07 -15.71
C ASN A 182 21.52 -19.18 -14.54
N SER A 183 21.77 -19.81 -13.38
CA SER A 183 22.11 -19.19 -12.11
C SER A 183 23.31 -18.22 -12.13
N LYS A 184 24.24 -18.34 -13.07
CA LYS A 184 25.44 -17.48 -13.20
C LYS A 184 25.15 -16.08 -13.80
N GLN A 185 24.05 -15.92 -14.54
CA GLN A 185 23.67 -14.62 -15.14
C GLN A 185 22.74 -13.78 -14.25
N ARG A 186 22.30 -14.32 -13.11
CA ARG A 186 21.40 -13.62 -12.15
C ARG A 186 22.09 -12.51 -11.36
N GLY A 187 23.41 -12.49 -11.30
CA GLY A 187 24.17 -11.50 -10.51
C GLY A 187 24.38 -10.15 -11.16
N ALA A 188 24.45 -10.09 -12.49
CA ALA A 188 24.78 -8.85 -13.23
C ALA A 188 23.59 -8.19 -13.94
N ASN A 189 22.50 -8.94 -14.17
CA ASN A 189 21.30 -8.50 -14.90
C ASN A 189 20.02 -8.84 -14.14
N ALA A 190 19.97 -8.61 -12.81
CA ALA A 190 18.68 -8.51 -12.12
C ALA A 190 17.94 -7.33 -12.78
N SER A 191 17.16 -7.64 -13.82
CA SER A 191 16.47 -6.63 -14.61
C SER A 191 15.55 -5.87 -13.66
N ALA A 192 15.84 -4.59 -13.50
CA ALA A 192 15.05 -3.69 -12.70
C ALA A 192 13.55 -3.89 -13.03
N MET A 193 12.72 -4.10 -12.00
CA MET A 193 11.26 -4.27 -12.17
C MET A 193 10.62 -2.99 -12.69
N PHE A 194 11.26 -1.86 -12.40
CA PHE A 194 10.76 -0.53 -12.69
C PHE A 194 11.75 0.29 -13.51
N GLU A 195 11.23 1.25 -14.21
CA GLU A 195 11.94 2.40 -14.76
C GLU A 195 11.23 3.68 -14.31
N LEU A 196 11.93 4.80 -14.30
CA LEU A 196 11.32 6.09 -13.98
C LEU A 196 10.57 6.61 -15.20
N ASP A 197 9.36 7.08 -14.96
CA ASP A 197 8.64 7.93 -15.91
C ASP A 197 9.36 9.28 -16.01
N ARG A 198 9.78 9.62 -17.21
CA ARG A 198 10.64 10.79 -17.42
C ARG A 198 9.92 12.09 -17.08
N GLU A 199 8.70 12.24 -17.55
CA GLU A 199 7.91 13.46 -17.38
C GLU A 199 7.58 13.70 -15.91
N SER A 200 7.08 12.66 -15.21
CA SER A 200 6.81 12.73 -13.76
C SER A 200 8.09 13.00 -12.97
N PHE A 201 9.22 12.42 -13.38
CA PHE A 201 10.48 12.62 -12.68
C PHE A 201 11.04 14.04 -12.86
N GLU A 202 10.90 14.65 -14.03
CA GLU A 202 11.28 16.03 -14.27
C GLU A 202 10.43 17.01 -13.42
N GLN A 203 9.17 16.65 -13.14
CA GLN A 203 8.28 17.45 -12.27
C GLN A 203 8.62 17.32 -10.78
N LEU A 204 9.36 16.29 -10.37
CA LEU A 204 9.67 16.03 -8.95
C LEU A 204 10.44 17.17 -8.30
N GLY A 205 11.43 17.74 -8.99
CA GLY A 205 12.32 18.74 -8.40
C GLY A 205 13.12 18.21 -7.22
N GLU A 206 13.27 19.01 -6.17
CA GLU A 206 14.00 18.64 -4.94
C GLU A 206 13.08 18.10 -3.83
N ARG A 207 11.83 17.83 -4.14
CA ARG A 207 10.84 17.36 -3.16
C ARG A 207 11.13 15.95 -2.65
N ALA A 208 10.73 15.70 -1.43
CA ALA A 208 10.73 14.38 -0.83
C ALA A 208 9.74 13.44 -1.56
N VAL A 209 10.00 12.14 -1.51
CA VAL A 209 9.16 11.10 -2.16
C VAL A 209 8.65 10.14 -1.11
N VAL A 210 7.33 10.05 -0.96
CA VAL A 210 6.68 9.01 -0.19
C VAL A 210 6.23 7.90 -1.14
N VAL A 211 6.90 6.74 -1.06
CA VAL A 211 6.62 5.57 -1.90
C VAL A 211 5.56 4.71 -1.22
N PHE A 212 4.42 4.55 -1.86
CA PHE A 212 3.31 3.74 -1.38
C PHE A 212 3.24 2.37 -2.05
N ASP A 213 2.97 1.33 -1.25
CA ASP A 213 2.57 0.00 -1.71
C ASP A 213 1.40 -0.52 -0.86
N ASP A 214 0.57 -1.43 -1.37
CA ASP A 214 -0.53 -1.98 -0.58
C ASP A 214 -0.01 -2.96 0.49
N VAL A 215 0.86 -3.90 0.12
CA VAL A 215 1.47 -4.88 1.03
C VAL A 215 2.96 -5.00 0.78
N VAL A 216 3.73 -4.67 1.78
CA VAL A 216 5.17 -4.94 1.79
C VAL A 216 5.42 -6.33 2.34
N THR A 217 5.96 -7.23 1.52
CA THR A 217 6.35 -8.59 1.93
C THR A 217 7.84 -8.63 2.29
N SER A 218 8.69 -9.07 1.40
CA SER A 218 10.16 -9.00 1.56
C SER A 218 10.73 -7.58 1.40
N GLY A 219 9.92 -6.63 0.95
CA GLY A 219 10.34 -5.28 0.63
C GLY A 219 11.11 -5.14 -0.70
N ALA A 220 11.26 -6.22 -1.47
CA ALA A 220 12.11 -6.22 -2.67
C ALA A 220 11.67 -5.18 -3.73
N SER A 221 10.36 -5.05 -3.99
CA SER A 221 9.83 -4.09 -4.96
C SER A 221 10.09 -2.64 -4.52
N MET A 222 9.78 -2.32 -3.27
CA MET A 222 10.00 -0.98 -2.72
C MET A 222 11.50 -0.66 -2.62
N ALA A 223 12.34 -1.63 -2.21
CA ALA A 223 13.79 -1.45 -2.17
C ALA A 223 14.38 -1.15 -3.55
N GLU A 224 13.86 -1.77 -4.60
CA GLU A 224 14.30 -1.48 -5.96
C GLU A 224 13.89 -0.06 -6.41
N ALA A 225 12.67 0.35 -6.10
CA ALA A 225 12.20 1.72 -6.35
C ALA A 225 13.06 2.75 -5.61
N VAL A 226 13.37 2.51 -4.32
CA VAL A 226 14.25 3.37 -3.52
C VAL A 226 15.64 3.46 -4.15
N LYS A 227 16.26 2.33 -4.52
CA LYS A 227 17.55 2.31 -5.18
C LYS A 227 17.54 3.08 -6.50
N LEU A 228 16.44 2.99 -7.26
CA LEU A 228 16.31 3.70 -8.52
C LEU A 228 16.28 5.22 -8.30
N LEU A 229 15.51 5.71 -7.32
CA LEU A 229 15.46 7.12 -6.92
C LEU A 229 16.83 7.60 -6.37
N ARG A 230 17.49 6.80 -5.53
CA ARG A 230 18.83 7.12 -5.00
C ARG A 230 19.88 7.28 -6.10
N ARG A 231 19.86 6.42 -7.14
CA ARG A 231 20.73 6.55 -8.33
C ARG A 231 20.52 7.89 -9.06
N LYS A 232 19.32 8.44 -8.97
CA LYS A 232 18.95 9.76 -9.49
C LYS A 232 19.15 10.90 -8.51
N LYS A 233 19.84 10.62 -7.38
CA LYS A 233 20.23 11.58 -6.34
C LYS A 233 19.03 12.16 -5.55
N VAL A 234 17.87 11.51 -5.56
CA VAL A 234 16.76 11.87 -4.67
C VAL A 234 17.21 11.59 -3.23
N LYS A 235 17.20 12.62 -2.37
CA LYS A 235 17.73 12.54 -1.00
C LYS A 235 16.69 12.02 0.00
N ASP A 236 15.45 12.46 -0.10
CA ASP A 236 14.42 12.24 0.91
C ASP A 236 13.37 11.28 0.36
N ILE A 237 13.45 10.02 0.80
CA ILE A 237 12.59 8.92 0.34
C ILE A 237 12.08 8.18 1.56
N TYR A 238 10.77 8.01 1.64
CA TYR A 238 10.05 7.40 2.76
C TYR A 238 9.08 6.34 2.27
N GLY A 239 8.79 5.36 3.12
CA GLY A 239 7.89 4.26 2.80
C GLY A 239 6.54 4.39 3.51
N LEU A 240 5.47 4.05 2.80
CA LEU A 240 4.11 3.96 3.34
C LEU A 240 3.41 2.73 2.77
N CYS A 241 2.75 1.93 3.62
CA CYS A 241 1.96 0.80 3.14
C CYS A 241 0.72 0.56 4.01
N ILE A 242 -0.24 -0.22 3.51
CA ILE A 242 -1.37 -0.67 4.31
C ILE A 242 -0.88 -1.75 5.28
N ALA A 243 -0.15 -2.74 4.77
CA ALA A 243 0.26 -3.87 5.59
C ALA A 243 1.71 -4.31 5.36
N LEU A 244 2.34 -4.77 6.43
CA LEU A 244 3.63 -5.43 6.40
C LEU A 244 3.44 -6.92 6.67
N THR A 245 3.98 -7.78 5.81
CA THR A 245 3.95 -9.24 6.06
C THR A 245 4.81 -9.58 7.26
N GLN A 246 4.21 -10.29 8.20
CA GLN A 246 4.89 -10.90 9.33
C GLN A 246 4.70 -12.42 9.27
N SER A 247 5.77 -13.18 9.44
CA SER A 247 5.68 -14.62 9.72
C SER A 247 5.36 -14.80 11.21
N GLU A 248 4.61 -15.84 11.54
CA GLU A 248 4.54 -16.26 12.94
C GLU A 248 5.97 -16.52 13.45
N ASN A 249 6.32 -15.92 14.58
CA ASN A 249 7.43 -16.44 15.35
C ASN A 249 7.05 -17.89 15.72
N LYS A 250 7.69 -18.87 15.09
CA LYS A 250 7.83 -20.17 15.72
C LYS A 250 8.64 -19.92 16.98
N SER A 251 7.95 -19.53 18.04
CA SER A 251 8.50 -19.57 19.39
C SER A 251 9.01 -20.97 19.57
N SER A 252 10.32 -21.10 19.63
CA SER A 252 11.04 -22.27 20.04
C SER A 252 10.39 -22.80 21.32
N GLN A 253 9.73 -23.94 21.20
CA GLN A 253 9.48 -24.81 22.34
C GLN A 253 10.80 -25.37 22.81
#